data_e671ff5dca1ca9acb57b541179a0d38a
#
_entry.id   e671ff5dca1ca9acb57b541179a0d38a
#
_cell.length_a   1.000
_cell.length_b   1.000
_cell.length_c   1.000
_cell.angle_alpha   90.00
_cell.angle_beta   90.00
_cell.angle_gamma   90.00
#
_symmetry.space_group_name_H-M   'P 1'
#
loop_
_entity.id
_entity.type
_entity.pdbx_description
1 polymer ?
#
loop_
_entity_poly.entity_id
_entity_poly.type
_entity_poly.pdbx_seq_one_letter_code
_entity_poly.pdbx_strand_id
1 'polypeptide(L)'
;KLKSRKYSIVHINSPDKRGIDVALLYKTKYFSLLTTKSVNVIDTSDLEFKTRNLLVVTGILSNDTITFIINHWPSRRGGGKDEKRIVAANTARSVVDSLLKKNMNAKIILMGDFNDNPKDPSISKHLNAQPEKKLNDMALFNAMYNIHKKGYGTLSYQGIWNLFDQMILSKGLIDNKNEKYFYQKESASIFYKKWLINQEGQYTGAPFRAFSGSEYIGGY
;
A
#
# COMPACT_ATOMS: atom_id res chain seq x y z
N LYS A 1 -22.99 8.88 -5.89
CA LYS A 1 -22.08 9.77 -6.67
C LYS A 1 -21.00 9.01 -7.47
N LEU A 2 -20.43 7.88 -6.97
CA LEU A 2 -19.38 7.14 -7.69
C LEU A 2 -19.94 6.32 -8.87
N LYS A 3 -21.12 5.73 -8.75
CA LYS A 3 -21.76 4.96 -9.85
C LYS A 3 -21.99 5.80 -11.10
N SER A 4 -22.40 7.08 -10.95
CA SER A 4 -22.59 8.01 -12.08
C SER A 4 -21.28 8.36 -12.80
N ARG A 5 -20.12 8.17 -12.13
CA ARG A 5 -18.78 8.38 -12.69
C ARG A 5 -18.14 7.08 -13.23
N LYS A 6 -18.91 6.00 -13.34
CA LYS A 6 -18.47 4.68 -13.84
C LYS A 6 -17.29 4.08 -13.05
N TYR A 7 -17.35 4.22 -11.71
CA TYR A 7 -16.44 3.50 -10.82
C TYR A 7 -17.07 2.19 -10.38
N SER A 8 -16.24 1.17 -10.21
CA SER A 8 -16.56 -0.10 -9.55
C SER A 8 -15.64 -0.32 -8.36
N ILE A 9 -16.06 -1.21 -7.46
CA ILE A 9 -15.36 -1.52 -6.21
C ILE A 9 -15.11 -3.03 -6.16
N VAL A 10 -13.91 -3.43 -5.82
CA VAL A 10 -13.58 -4.79 -5.37
C VAL A 10 -13.38 -4.72 -3.87
N HIS A 11 -14.13 -5.53 -3.13
CA HIS A 11 -14.11 -5.60 -1.67
C HIS A 11 -14.39 -7.03 -1.22
N ILE A 12 -13.65 -7.51 -0.20
CA ILE A 12 -13.86 -8.79 0.48
C ILE A 12 -13.63 -8.55 1.96
N ASN A 13 -14.57 -9.01 2.79
CA ASN A 13 -14.47 -8.84 4.24
C ASN A 13 -13.22 -9.51 4.80
N SER A 14 -12.61 -8.87 5.77
CA SER A 14 -11.46 -9.35 6.54
C SER A 14 -11.88 -9.79 7.95
N PRO A 15 -11.08 -10.61 8.64
CA PRO A 15 -11.38 -11.01 10.01
C PRO A 15 -11.00 -9.96 11.07
N ASP A 16 -10.70 -8.72 10.68
CA ASP A 16 -10.37 -7.64 11.64
C ASP A 16 -11.55 -7.39 12.60
N LYS A 17 -11.28 -7.48 13.91
CA LYS A 17 -12.33 -7.39 14.96
C LYS A 17 -13.06 -6.04 14.98
N ARG A 18 -12.51 -5.00 14.34
CA ARG A 18 -13.11 -3.65 14.24
C ARG A 18 -13.96 -3.48 12.97
N GLY A 19 -14.03 -4.52 12.11
CA GLY A 19 -14.73 -4.45 10.82
C GLY A 19 -14.01 -3.57 9.78
N ILE A 20 -12.69 -3.40 9.90
CA ILE A 20 -11.90 -2.63 8.95
C ILE A 20 -11.44 -3.55 7.82
N ASP A 21 -11.68 -3.14 6.58
CA ASP A 21 -11.31 -3.86 5.38
C ASP A 21 -10.42 -3.02 4.46
N VAL A 22 -9.96 -3.65 3.39
CA VAL A 22 -9.33 -2.99 2.25
C VAL A 22 -10.19 -3.17 1.00
N ALA A 23 -10.13 -2.20 0.09
CA ALA A 23 -10.88 -2.23 -1.16
C ALA A 23 -10.09 -1.59 -2.29
N LEU A 24 -10.38 -2.01 -3.53
CA LEU A 24 -9.90 -1.35 -4.73
C LEU A 24 -11.06 -0.63 -5.44
N LEU A 25 -10.94 0.68 -5.59
CA LEU A 25 -11.83 1.50 -6.40
C LEU A 25 -11.20 1.75 -7.77
N TYR A 26 -11.90 1.41 -8.83
CA TYR A 26 -11.37 1.56 -10.19
C TYR A 26 -12.42 2.07 -11.19
N LYS A 27 -11.94 2.70 -12.26
CA LYS A 27 -12.79 3.09 -13.40
C LYS A 27 -12.90 1.95 -14.40
N THR A 28 -14.12 1.48 -14.66
CA THR A 28 -14.41 0.38 -15.59
C THR A 28 -14.00 0.68 -17.03
N LYS A 29 -13.89 1.98 -17.40
CA LYS A 29 -13.38 2.39 -18.71
C LYS A 29 -11.91 1.98 -18.95
N TYR A 30 -11.11 1.93 -17.88
CA TYR A 30 -9.66 1.75 -18.01
C TYR A 30 -9.17 0.40 -17.48
N PHE A 31 -9.92 -0.21 -16.57
CA PHE A 31 -9.53 -1.46 -15.94
C PHE A 31 -10.64 -2.50 -16.04
N SER A 32 -10.31 -3.67 -16.61
CA SER A 32 -11.19 -4.84 -16.69
C SER A 32 -10.74 -5.87 -15.67
N LEU A 33 -11.58 -6.15 -14.68
CA LEU A 33 -11.31 -7.13 -13.62
C LEU A 33 -11.26 -8.55 -14.20
N LEU A 34 -10.22 -9.31 -13.88
CA LEU A 34 -10.09 -10.72 -14.22
C LEU A 34 -10.31 -11.62 -13.00
N THR A 35 -9.51 -11.40 -11.93
CA THR A 35 -9.58 -12.24 -10.74
C THR A 35 -9.44 -11.41 -9.47
N THR A 36 -10.03 -11.94 -8.39
CA THR A 36 -9.97 -11.35 -7.06
C THR A 36 -9.68 -12.45 -6.03
N LYS A 37 -8.78 -12.20 -5.10
CA LYS A 37 -8.44 -13.11 -4.01
C LYS A 37 -8.21 -12.34 -2.72
N SER A 38 -8.78 -12.82 -1.62
CA SER A 38 -8.42 -12.42 -0.26
C SER A 38 -7.37 -13.38 0.29
N VAL A 39 -6.28 -12.87 0.84
CA VAL A 39 -5.20 -13.67 1.42
C VAL A 39 -5.09 -13.33 2.90
N ASN A 40 -5.31 -14.33 3.75
CA ASN A 40 -5.28 -14.16 5.19
C ASN A 40 -3.84 -13.89 5.68
N VAL A 41 -3.71 -12.92 6.58
CA VAL A 41 -2.48 -12.67 7.33
C VAL A 41 -2.59 -13.46 8.64
N ILE A 42 -1.87 -14.57 8.72
CA ILE A 42 -1.92 -15.52 9.83
C ILE A 42 -0.61 -15.46 10.59
N ASP A 43 -0.70 -15.20 11.89
CA ASP A 43 0.41 -15.35 12.82
C ASP A 43 0.31 -16.74 13.47
N THR A 44 1.24 -17.64 13.15
CA THR A 44 1.26 -19.00 13.71
C THR A 44 1.64 -19.03 15.19
N SER A 45 2.21 -17.97 15.71
CA SER A 45 2.54 -17.81 17.14
C SER A 45 1.40 -17.20 17.98
N ASP A 46 0.40 -16.60 17.32
CA ASP A 46 -0.78 -15.97 17.96
C ASP A 46 -2.03 -16.26 17.10
N LEU A 47 -2.66 -17.41 17.34
CA LEU A 47 -3.84 -17.86 16.58
C LEU A 47 -5.07 -16.96 16.77
N GLU A 48 -5.10 -16.15 17.84
CA GLU A 48 -6.14 -15.17 18.09
C GLU A 48 -5.91 -13.84 17.34
N PHE A 49 -4.75 -13.69 16.72
CA PHE A 49 -4.44 -12.52 15.93
C PHE A 49 -5.35 -12.42 14.72
N LYS A 50 -6.13 -11.35 14.65
CA LYS A 50 -7.03 -11.04 13.53
C LYS A 50 -6.70 -9.65 13.00
N THR A 51 -6.51 -9.55 11.70
CA THR A 51 -6.20 -8.29 11.02
C THR A 51 -6.79 -8.28 9.61
N ARG A 52 -6.57 -7.19 8.87
CA ARG A 52 -7.01 -7.07 7.48
C ARG A 52 -6.25 -8.06 6.61
N ASN A 53 -6.99 -8.70 5.73
CA ASN A 53 -6.42 -9.54 4.70
C ASN A 53 -5.75 -8.70 3.61
N LEU A 54 -4.84 -9.30 2.84
CA LEU A 54 -4.39 -8.71 1.60
C LEU A 54 -5.47 -8.93 0.52
N LEU A 55 -5.83 -7.89 -0.20
CA LEU A 55 -6.72 -8.01 -1.35
C LEU A 55 -5.89 -8.02 -2.63
N VAL A 56 -5.87 -9.15 -3.31
CA VAL A 56 -5.15 -9.34 -4.57
C VAL A 56 -6.14 -9.25 -5.72
N VAL A 57 -5.93 -8.28 -6.60
CA VAL A 57 -6.82 -7.99 -7.74
C VAL A 57 -5.99 -7.99 -9.00
N THR A 58 -6.28 -8.91 -9.91
CA THR A 58 -5.66 -8.96 -11.23
C THR A 58 -6.66 -8.55 -12.30
N GLY A 59 -6.22 -7.74 -13.24
CA GLY A 59 -7.04 -7.27 -14.35
C GLY A 59 -6.22 -6.71 -15.49
N ILE A 60 -6.93 -6.28 -16.53
CA ILE A 60 -6.34 -5.67 -17.72
C ILE A 60 -6.49 -4.15 -17.62
N LEU A 61 -5.38 -3.45 -17.61
CA LEU A 61 -5.29 -2.00 -17.71
C LEU A 61 -4.78 -1.65 -19.12
N SER A 62 -5.68 -1.21 -20.01
CA SER A 62 -5.36 -0.83 -21.39
C SER A 62 -4.46 -1.84 -22.14
N ASN A 63 -4.82 -3.12 -22.12
CA ASN A 63 -4.17 -4.27 -22.74
C ASN A 63 -2.97 -4.87 -21.99
N ASP A 64 -2.65 -4.35 -20.79
CA ASP A 64 -1.61 -4.92 -19.94
C ASP A 64 -2.23 -5.64 -18.74
N THR A 65 -1.74 -6.83 -18.41
CA THR A 65 -2.15 -7.53 -17.20
C THR A 65 -1.40 -6.98 -16.00
N ILE A 66 -2.14 -6.39 -15.05
CA ILE A 66 -1.58 -5.82 -13.82
C ILE A 66 -2.24 -6.48 -12.62
N THR A 67 -1.44 -6.79 -11.61
CA THR A 67 -1.92 -7.27 -10.30
C THR A 67 -1.69 -6.21 -9.24
N PHE A 68 -2.77 -5.80 -8.59
CA PHE A 68 -2.75 -4.94 -7.42
C PHE A 68 -2.82 -5.80 -6.16
N ILE A 69 -1.97 -5.52 -5.17
CA ILE A 69 -2.02 -6.09 -3.82
C ILE A 69 -2.28 -4.94 -2.86
N ILE A 70 -3.51 -4.88 -2.35
CA ILE A 70 -3.96 -3.80 -1.47
C ILE A 70 -3.69 -4.21 -0.04
N ASN A 71 -3.06 -3.31 0.72
CA ASN A 71 -2.53 -3.56 2.05
C ASN A 71 -3.08 -2.55 3.06
N HIS A 72 -3.35 -3.02 4.29
CA HIS A 72 -3.44 -2.19 5.48
C HIS A 72 -2.91 -3.02 6.64
N TRP A 73 -1.63 -2.88 6.93
CA TRP A 73 -0.92 -3.70 7.92
C TRP A 73 -1.27 -3.31 9.36
N PRO A 74 -0.94 -4.16 10.36
CA PRO A 74 -1.16 -3.87 11.77
C PRO A 74 -0.48 -2.56 12.20
N SER A 75 -1.22 -1.74 12.95
CA SER A 75 -0.70 -0.46 13.43
C SER A 75 0.33 -0.63 14.53
N ARG A 76 1.13 0.41 14.76
CA ARG A 76 2.11 0.48 15.86
C ARG A 76 1.49 0.72 17.23
N ARG A 77 0.17 0.97 17.31
CA ARG A 77 -0.52 1.25 18.58
C ARG A 77 -0.53 0.03 19.50
N GLY A 78 -0.54 0.27 20.82
CA GLY A 78 -0.60 -0.79 21.82
C GLY A 78 0.70 -1.57 21.99
N GLY A 79 1.87 -0.94 21.74
CA GLY A 79 3.15 -1.63 21.82
C GLY A 79 3.31 -2.70 20.75
N GLY A 80 2.53 -2.57 19.65
CA GLY A 80 2.53 -3.51 18.52
C GLY A 80 3.94 -3.68 18.00
N LYS A 81 4.53 -4.81 18.39
CA LYS A 81 5.87 -5.22 17.98
C LYS A 81 5.93 -5.28 16.46
N ASP A 82 7.08 -5.03 15.90
CA ASP A 82 7.36 -5.14 14.46
C ASP A 82 6.97 -6.53 13.90
N GLU A 83 6.94 -7.55 14.77
CA GLU A 83 6.59 -8.94 14.45
C GLU A 83 5.29 -9.08 13.64
N LYS A 84 4.21 -8.42 14.05
CA LYS A 84 2.91 -8.50 13.34
C LYS A 84 2.94 -7.88 11.94
N ARG A 85 3.73 -6.83 11.74
CA ARG A 85 3.97 -6.24 10.42
C ARG A 85 4.92 -7.07 9.59
N ILE A 86 5.89 -7.77 10.24
CA ILE A 86 6.74 -8.77 9.60
C ILE A 86 5.92 -9.95 9.07
N VAL A 87 4.93 -10.43 9.85
CA VAL A 87 4.00 -11.48 9.38
C VAL A 87 3.24 -11.01 8.14
N ALA A 88 2.70 -9.79 8.15
CA ALA A 88 2.01 -9.23 6.99
C ALA A 88 2.96 -9.06 5.78
N ALA A 89 4.19 -8.63 6.02
CA ALA A 89 5.23 -8.51 4.99
C ALA A 89 5.58 -9.85 4.35
N ASN A 90 5.80 -10.90 5.17
CA ASN A 90 6.08 -12.24 4.70
C ASN A 90 4.91 -12.82 3.89
N THR A 91 3.66 -12.57 4.33
CA THR A 91 2.46 -12.95 3.59
C THR A 91 2.41 -12.25 2.23
N ALA A 92 2.63 -10.93 2.18
CA ALA A 92 2.66 -10.17 0.94
C ALA A 92 3.80 -10.64 0.02
N ARG A 93 4.98 -10.91 0.58
CA ARG A 93 6.13 -11.44 -0.15
C ARG A 93 5.83 -12.80 -0.78
N SER A 94 5.21 -13.72 -0.05
CA SER A 94 4.80 -15.04 -0.56
C SER A 94 3.85 -14.92 -1.77
N VAL A 95 2.90 -13.97 -1.73
CA VAL A 95 2.03 -13.69 -2.88
C VAL A 95 2.84 -13.20 -4.08
N VAL A 96 3.75 -12.24 -3.86
CA VAL A 96 4.63 -11.71 -4.91
C VAL A 96 5.49 -12.82 -5.52
N ASP A 97 6.12 -13.65 -4.68
CA ASP A 97 6.97 -14.76 -5.14
C ASP A 97 6.18 -15.77 -5.99
N SER A 98 4.95 -16.07 -5.59
CA SER A 98 4.07 -16.95 -6.37
C SER A 98 3.74 -16.38 -7.75
N LEU A 99 3.57 -15.06 -7.86
CA LEU A 99 3.32 -14.37 -9.13
C LEU A 99 4.58 -14.31 -9.99
N LEU A 100 5.72 -13.95 -9.41
CA LEU A 100 7.01 -13.85 -10.11
C LEU A 100 7.51 -15.22 -10.58
N LYS A 101 7.25 -16.30 -9.84
CA LYS A 101 7.55 -17.67 -10.30
C LYS A 101 6.79 -18.05 -11.57
N LYS A 102 5.59 -17.54 -11.77
CA LYS A 102 4.80 -17.77 -12.98
C LYS A 102 5.26 -16.90 -14.14
N ASN A 103 5.65 -15.66 -13.85
CA ASN A 103 6.14 -14.71 -14.82
C ASN A 103 7.07 -13.70 -14.11
N MET A 104 8.38 -13.79 -14.36
CA MET A 104 9.37 -12.87 -13.79
C MET A 104 9.14 -11.40 -14.15
N ASN A 105 8.45 -11.16 -15.27
CA ASN A 105 8.08 -9.82 -15.74
C ASN A 105 6.66 -9.41 -15.31
N ALA A 106 6.05 -10.13 -14.37
CA ALA A 106 4.71 -9.79 -13.89
C ALA A 106 4.68 -8.33 -13.38
N LYS A 107 3.67 -7.58 -13.81
CA LYS A 107 3.43 -6.20 -13.38
C LYS A 107 2.61 -6.22 -12.09
N ILE A 108 3.28 -6.00 -10.97
CA ILE A 108 2.68 -6.06 -9.63
C ILE A 108 2.83 -4.70 -8.96
N ILE A 109 1.74 -4.20 -8.38
CA ILE A 109 1.69 -2.98 -7.58
C ILE A 109 1.18 -3.34 -6.18
N LEU A 110 2.02 -3.21 -5.16
CA LEU A 110 1.58 -3.24 -3.78
C LEU A 110 1.34 -1.81 -3.33
N MET A 111 0.17 -1.55 -2.75
CA MET A 111 -0.18 -0.20 -2.28
C MET A 111 -1.05 -0.25 -1.03
N GLY A 112 -1.05 0.83 -0.26
CA GLY A 112 -1.86 1.02 0.94
C GLY A 112 -1.07 1.53 2.13
N ASP A 113 -1.68 1.42 3.32
CA ASP A 113 -1.06 1.75 4.60
C ASP A 113 -0.29 0.54 5.15
N PHE A 114 1.02 0.62 5.10
CA PHE A 114 1.91 -0.43 5.61
C PHE A 114 2.24 -0.26 7.10
N ASN A 115 1.82 0.84 7.73
CA ASN A 115 2.13 1.19 9.12
C ASN A 115 3.64 1.13 9.48
N ASP A 116 4.50 1.08 8.47
CA ASP A 116 5.96 1.14 8.56
C ASP A 116 6.54 2.01 7.45
N ASN A 117 7.70 2.61 7.72
CA ASN A 117 8.41 3.44 6.77
C ASN A 117 9.18 2.60 5.74
N PRO A 118 9.56 3.16 4.58
CA PRO A 118 10.31 2.44 3.55
C PRO A 118 11.61 1.77 4.01
N LYS A 119 12.22 2.25 5.10
CA LYS A 119 13.47 1.70 5.65
C LYS A 119 13.26 0.65 6.73
N ASP A 120 12.05 0.51 7.26
CA ASP A 120 11.77 -0.42 8.36
C ASP A 120 11.94 -1.87 7.90
N PRO A 121 12.33 -2.78 8.80
CA PRO A 121 12.67 -4.17 8.46
C PRO A 121 11.57 -4.91 7.71
N SER A 122 10.29 -4.70 8.08
CA SER A 122 9.15 -5.33 7.40
C SER A 122 9.13 -4.99 5.90
N ILE A 123 9.40 -3.73 5.54
CA ILE A 123 9.43 -3.26 4.15
C ILE A 123 10.75 -3.62 3.47
N SER A 124 11.89 -3.24 4.09
CA SER A 124 13.19 -3.30 3.42
C SER A 124 13.78 -4.72 3.37
N LYS A 125 13.52 -5.56 4.40
CA LYS A 125 14.07 -6.93 4.49
C LYS A 125 13.02 -7.99 4.14
N HIS A 126 11.90 -8.00 4.86
CA HIS A 126 10.89 -9.06 4.75
C HIS A 126 10.08 -8.98 3.45
N LEU A 127 9.59 -7.81 3.08
CA LEU A 127 8.95 -7.60 1.78
C LEU A 127 9.99 -7.51 0.65
N ASN A 128 11.25 -7.20 0.96
CA ASN A 128 12.35 -6.95 0.03
C ASN A 128 12.03 -5.79 -0.93
N ALA A 129 11.47 -4.70 -0.40
CA ALA A 129 11.19 -3.48 -1.16
C ALA A 129 12.35 -2.49 -1.00
N GLN A 130 13.05 -2.22 -2.10
CA GLN A 130 14.34 -1.56 -2.14
C GLN A 130 14.30 -0.22 -2.90
N PRO A 131 15.23 0.72 -2.67
CA PRO A 131 15.46 1.83 -3.57
C PRO A 131 16.04 1.34 -4.90
N GLU A 132 15.89 2.12 -5.96
CA GLU A 132 16.32 1.79 -7.33
C GLU A 132 17.75 1.22 -7.41
N LYS A 133 18.69 1.82 -6.68
CA LYS A 133 20.12 1.40 -6.67
C LYS A 133 20.40 0.01 -6.08
N LYS A 134 19.42 -0.59 -5.40
CA LYS A 134 19.57 -1.90 -4.74
C LYS A 134 18.64 -2.97 -5.35
N LEU A 135 18.09 -2.70 -6.51
CA LEU A 135 17.21 -3.65 -7.19
C LEU A 135 18.02 -4.84 -7.73
N ASN A 136 17.49 -6.02 -7.48
CA ASN A 136 17.87 -7.28 -8.13
C ASN A 136 16.60 -7.95 -8.68
N ASP A 137 16.74 -9.11 -9.32
CA ASP A 137 15.61 -9.75 -10.02
C ASP A 137 14.41 -10.07 -9.13
N MET A 138 14.64 -10.30 -7.83
CA MET A 138 13.58 -10.61 -6.87
C MET A 138 13.19 -9.42 -6.00
N ALA A 139 13.89 -8.30 -6.06
CA ALA A 139 13.58 -7.12 -5.27
C ALA A 139 12.39 -6.36 -5.88
N LEU A 140 11.59 -5.79 -4.99
CA LEU A 140 10.57 -4.82 -5.34
C LEU A 140 11.13 -3.41 -5.27
N PHE A 141 10.69 -2.53 -6.14
CA PHE A 141 11.05 -1.11 -6.10
C PHE A 141 10.08 -0.33 -5.22
N ASN A 142 10.59 0.31 -4.19
CA ASN A 142 9.79 1.24 -3.38
C ASN A 142 9.84 2.64 -3.98
N ALA A 143 8.78 3.03 -4.69
CA ALA A 143 8.70 4.33 -5.34
C ALA A 143 8.71 5.52 -4.36
N MET A 144 8.33 5.26 -3.09
CA MET A 144 8.24 6.28 -2.05
C MET A 144 9.54 6.46 -1.25
N TYR A 145 10.56 5.61 -1.48
CA TYR A 145 11.81 5.61 -0.70
C TYR A 145 12.51 6.97 -0.69
N ASN A 146 12.67 7.61 -1.85
CA ASN A 146 13.35 8.88 -1.97
C ASN A 146 12.55 10.03 -1.36
N ILE A 147 11.23 9.96 -1.37
CA ILE A 147 10.33 10.93 -0.73
C ILE A 147 10.53 10.87 0.79
N HIS A 148 10.51 9.66 1.37
CA HIS A 148 10.80 9.45 2.79
C HIS A 148 12.23 9.90 3.17
N LYS A 149 13.22 9.62 2.32
CA LYS A 149 14.61 10.06 2.55
C LYS A 149 14.75 11.58 2.65
N LYS A 150 13.89 12.33 1.96
CA LYS A 150 13.82 13.80 2.00
C LYS A 150 13.05 14.34 3.22
N GLY A 151 12.54 13.46 4.11
CA GLY A 151 11.80 13.83 5.31
C GLY A 151 10.29 14.03 5.12
N TYR A 152 9.75 13.72 3.94
CA TYR A 152 8.31 13.79 3.70
C TYR A 152 7.58 12.51 4.15
N GLY A 153 6.33 12.65 4.56
CA GLY A 153 5.49 11.56 5.03
C GLY A 153 4.01 11.77 4.74
N THR A 154 3.22 10.74 4.99
CA THR A 154 1.76 10.74 4.87
C THR A 154 1.06 10.81 6.21
N LEU A 155 1.79 10.58 7.30
CA LEU A 155 1.33 10.69 8.69
C LEU A 155 2.30 11.53 9.51
N SER A 156 1.78 12.51 10.26
CA SER A 156 2.54 13.23 11.28
C SER A 156 2.13 12.77 12.67
N TYR A 157 3.10 12.39 13.49
CA TYR A 157 2.90 12.02 14.89
C TYR A 157 4.02 12.60 15.75
N GLN A 158 3.68 13.38 16.78
CA GLN A 158 4.64 14.08 17.66
C GLN A 158 5.73 14.86 16.90
N GLY A 159 5.36 15.55 15.83
CA GLY A 159 6.28 16.31 14.99
C GLY A 159 7.12 15.48 14.01
N ILE A 160 7.04 14.15 14.06
CA ILE A 160 7.77 13.24 13.18
C ILE A 160 6.88 12.83 12.01
N TRP A 161 7.38 13.01 10.79
CA TRP A 161 6.72 12.55 9.58
C TRP A 161 7.06 11.09 9.29
N ASN A 162 6.02 10.28 9.17
CA ASN A 162 6.11 8.88 8.75
C ASN A 162 5.47 8.71 7.37
N LEU A 163 6.05 7.86 6.54
CA LEU A 163 5.54 7.54 5.22
C LEU A 163 5.02 6.11 5.20
N PHE A 164 3.79 5.93 5.68
CA PHE A 164 3.15 4.61 5.82
C PHE A 164 2.35 4.22 4.59
N ASP A 165 1.79 5.21 3.87
CA ASP A 165 1.10 4.97 2.61
C ASP A 165 2.12 4.90 1.48
N GLN A 166 2.28 3.73 0.89
CA GLN A 166 3.34 3.48 -0.08
C GLN A 166 2.82 2.84 -1.36
N MET A 167 3.59 3.03 -2.43
CA MET A 167 3.48 2.30 -3.70
C MET A 167 4.78 1.57 -3.97
N ILE A 168 4.69 0.26 -4.09
CA ILE A 168 5.82 -0.66 -4.26
C ILE A 168 5.57 -1.48 -5.52
N LEU A 169 6.55 -1.56 -6.39
CA LEU A 169 6.40 -2.03 -7.76
C LEU A 169 7.32 -3.22 -8.04
N SER A 170 6.87 -4.18 -8.85
CA SER A 170 7.73 -5.22 -9.39
C SER A 170 8.62 -4.68 -10.52
N LYS A 171 9.71 -5.40 -10.82
CA LYS A 171 10.66 -5.08 -11.88
C LYS A 171 9.98 -4.94 -13.24
N GLY A 172 8.97 -5.74 -13.56
CA GLY A 172 8.21 -5.66 -14.80
C GLY A 172 7.53 -4.30 -15.09
N LEU A 173 7.41 -3.43 -14.06
CA LEU A 173 6.93 -2.06 -14.24
C LEU A 173 8.05 -1.03 -14.39
N ILE A 174 9.32 -1.39 -14.19
CA ILE A 174 10.43 -0.44 -14.12
C ILE A 174 11.31 -0.51 -15.36
N ASP A 175 11.69 -1.70 -15.79
CA ASP A 175 12.73 -1.93 -16.80
C ASP A 175 12.22 -1.89 -18.25
N ASN A 176 10.93 -1.68 -18.47
CA ASN A 176 10.32 -1.92 -19.77
C ASN A 176 9.87 -0.64 -20.47
N LYS A 177 10.84 0.14 -20.97
CA LYS A 177 10.57 1.38 -21.74
C LYS A 177 9.79 1.16 -23.04
N ASN A 178 9.75 -0.07 -23.54
CA ASN A 178 9.02 -0.44 -24.76
C ASN A 178 7.58 -0.88 -24.50
N GLU A 179 7.17 -0.96 -23.24
CA GLU A 179 5.84 -1.36 -22.82
C GLU A 179 4.93 -0.16 -22.56
N LYS A 180 3.63 -0.35 -22.77
CA LYS A 180 2.64 0.71 -22.68
C LYS A 180 2.48 1.24 -21.24
N TYR A 181 2.68 0.39 -20.23
CA TYR A 181 2.60 0.74 -18.82
C TYR A 181 3.90 0.40 -18.10
N PHE A 182 4.61 1.44 -17.71
CA PHE A 182 5.82 1.38 -16.91
C PHE A 182 5.85 2.55 -15.92
N TYR A 183 6.63 2.41 -14.89
CA TYR A 183 6.84 3.48 -13.92
C TYR A 183 7.66 4.61 -14.54
N GLN A 184 7.04 5.78 -14.62
CA GLN A 184 7.78 6.97 -15.00
C GLN A 184 8.66 7.41 -13.85
N LYS A 185 9.96 7.44 -14.06
CA LYS A 185 10.95 7.81 -13.04
C LYS A 185 10.60 9.14 -12.40
N GLU A 186 10.70 9.19 -11.04
CA GLU A 186 10.41 10.38 -10.23
C GLU A 186 8.95 10.89 -10.27
N SER A 187 8.03 10.13 -10.85
CA SER A 187 6.61 10.50 -10.88
C SER A 187 5.88 10.24 -9.55
N ALA A 188 6.47 9.44 -8.64
CA ALA A 188 5.88 9.22 -7.33
C ALA A 188 5.82 10.53 -6.54
N SER A 189 4.66 10.79 -5.95
CA SER A 189 4.44 11.98 -5.13
C SER A 189 3.39 11.72 -4.05
N ILE A 190 3.43 12.49 -2.97
CA ILE A 190 2.35 12.52 -2.00
C ILE A 190 1.28 13.47 -2.54
N PHE A 191 0.03 12.98 -2.63
CA PHE A 191 -1.10 13.84 -2.97
C PHE A 191 -1.36 14.80 -1.81
N TYR A 192 -1.01 16.06 -2.03
CA TYR A 192 -1.04 17.11 -1.04
C TYR A 192 -1.88 18.28 -1.55
N LYS A 193 -2.91 18.65 -0.80
CA LYS A 193 -3.76 19.82 -1.08
C LYS A 193 -3.99 20.60 0.21
N LYS A 194 -4.11 21.91 0.12
CA LYS A 194 -4.33 22.79 1.28
C LYS A 194 -5.51 22.32 2.15
N TRP A 195 -6.59 21.87 1.54
CA TRP A 195 -7.79 21.40 2.26
C TRP A 195 -7.63 20.02 2.95
N LEU A 196 -6.52 19.30 2.69
CA LEU A 196 -6.18 18.05 3.37
C LEU A 196 -5.32 18.24 4.63
N ILE A 197 -4.96 19.47 4.96
CA ILE A 197 -4.07 19.78 6.08
C ILE A 197 -4.71 20.82 7.00
N ASN A 198 -4.29 20.78 8.27
CA ASN A 198 -4.64 21.82 9.23
C ASN A 198 -4.02 23.15 8.78
N GLN A 199 -4.86 24.19 8.65
CA GLN A 199 -4.42 25.52 8.23
C GLN A 199 -3.93 26.35 9.42
N GLU A 200 -4.43 26.05 10.63
CA GLU A 200 -4.23 26.84 11.84
C GLU A 200 -4.01 25.94 13.07
N GLY A 201 -3.58 26.54 14.17
CA GLY A 201 -3.43 25.90 15.47
C GLY A 201 -2.16 25.05 15.59
N GLN A 202 -2.08 24.28 16.68
CA GLN A 202 -0.93 23.47 17.08
C GLN A 202 -0.48 22.47 16.02
N TYR A 203 -1.39 22.00 15.17
CA TYR A 203 -1.14 20.97 14.16
C TYR A 203 -1.08 21.56 12.74
N THR A 204 -0.83 22.86 12.59
CA THR A 204 -0.70 23.52 11.28
C THR A 204 0.29 22.75 10.38
N GLY A 205 -0.13 22.49 9.15
CA GLY A 205 0.65 21.72 8.16
C GLY A 205 0.55 20.21 8.28
N ALA A 206 0.06 19.67 9.40
CA ALA A 206 -0.20 18.22 9.55
C ALA A 206 -1.50 17.82 8.83
N PRO A 207 -1.66 16.53 8.44
CA PRO A 207 -2.89 16.04 7.84
C PRO A 207 -4.13 16.36 8.70
N PHE A 208 -5.19 16.89 8.07
CA PHE A 208 -6.44 17.18 8.75
C PHE A 208 -7.19 15.87 8.98
N ARG A 209 -7.26 15.45 10.23
CA ARG A 209 -7.87 14.17 10.62
C ARG A 209 -9.38 14.23 10.61
N ALA A 210 -10.03 13.13 10.23
CA ALA A 210 -11.48 12.99 10.32
C ALA A 210 -11.95 12.93 11.78
N PHE A 211 -11.16 12.32 12.68
CA PHE A 211 -11.52 12.10 14.07
C PHE A 211 -10.43 12.57 15.05
N SER A 212 -10.87 13.13 16.19
CA SER A 212 -10.08 13.35 17.40
C SER A 212 -10.66 12.49 18.52
N GLY A 213 -9.97 11.41 18.89
CA GLY A 213 -10.58 10.37 19.74
C GLY A 213 -11.77 9.71 19.02
N SER A 214 -12.95 9.81 19.63
CA SER A 214 -14.25 9.31 19.07
C SER A 214 -15.05 10.41 18.35
N GLU A 215 -14.63 11.66 18.45
CA GLU A 215 -15.34 12.81 17.89
C GLU A 215 -14.96 13.05 16.43
N TYR A 216 -15.93 13.19 15.56
CA TYR A 216 -15.71 13.59 14.16
C TYR A 216 -15.49 15.10 14.08
N ILE A 217 -14.31 15.50 13.56
CA ILE A 217 -13.87 16.91 13.48
C ILE A 217 -13.85 17.49 12.06
N GLY A 218 -14.38 16.75 11.09
CA GLY A 218 -14.61 17.25 9.73
C GLY A 218 -13.46 17.04 8.75
N GLY A 219 -12.38 16.32 9.12
CA GLY A 219 -11.29 15.99 8.20
C GLY A 219 -11.62 14.82 7.25
N TYR A 220 -10.63 14.36 6.52
CA TYR A 220 -10.73 13.37 5.44
C TYR A 220 -9.98 12.09 5.76
#